data_d44eff7878f1e24153f50936739bab1b
#
_entry.id   d44eff7878f1e24153f50936739bab1b
#
_cell.length_a   1.000
_cell.length_b   1.000
_cell.length_c   1.000
_cell.angle_alpha   90.00
_cell.angle_beta   90.00
_cell.angle_gamma   90.00
#
_symmetry.space_group_name_H-M   'P 1'
#
loop_
_entity.id
_entity.type
_entity.pdbx_description
1 polymer ?
#
loop_
_entity_poly.entity_id
_entity_poly.type
_entity_poly.pdbx_seq_one_letter_code
_entity_poly.pdbx_strand_id
1 'polypeptide(L)'
;MKKFKFLIAIFSLLITLGCSVKENRDGCPCRLFLDMTSLDMVDQSPFKLDIMSDDGFEYKAVLNVENFKDTCVVDVPRTGLDVMVWSGGGSFMDENGLTIPFGRDCPPVYIYSARLEADGESICDVVKLRKNYCLLSVSIEEPDAVISLTVRGGVSGFDKLGKPSGGEFSVFSDVAHESYPSITFCLPRQNEAPIYLDVTESDGRIRTFPLHDYIAEFGYDWSKPDLNDLNMILNFTPVGVTITIKSWEEELIIDVVI
;
A
#
# COMPACT_ATOMS: atom_id res chain seq x y z
N MET A 1 27.32 18.77 -71.68
CA MET A 1 27.10 17.56 -70.82
C MET A 1 28.02 17.47 -69.64
N LYS A 2 29.31 17.79 -69.68
CA LYS A 2 30.22 17.71 -68.53
C LYS A 2 29.87 18.64 -67.35
N LYS A 3 29.45 19.91 -67.66
CA LYS A 3 29.03 20.89 -66.64
C LYS A 3 27.77 20.47 -65.87
N PHE A 4 26.82 19.80 -66.54
CA PHE A 4 25.59 19.34 -65.91
C PHE A 4 25.83 18.18 -64.94
N LYS A 5 26.70 17.26 -65.32
CA LYS A 5 27.10 16.15 -64.41
C LYS A 5 27.83 16.65 -63.15
N PHE A 6 28.63 17.71 -63.30
CA PHE A 6 29.34 18.34 -62.18
C PHE A 6 28.37 19.03 -61.22
N LEU A 7 27.33 19.69 -61.73
CA LEU A 7 26.31 20.33 -60.93
C LEU A 7 25.48 19.32 -60.13
N ILE A 8 25.16 18.17 -60.74
CA ILE A 8 24.45 17.06 -60.06
C ILE A 8 25.29 16.46 -58.93
N ALA A 9 26.61 16.31 -59.17
CA ALA A 9 27.53 15.78 -58.16
C ALA A 9 27.65 16.71 -56.93
N ILE A 10 27.70 18.02 -57.15
CA ILE A 10 27.74 19.02 -56.07
C ILE A 10 26.39 19.03 -55.31
N PHE A 11 25.28 18.94 -56.00
CA PHE A 11 23.95 18.90 -55.36
C PHE A 11 23.75 17.61 -54.55
N SER A 12 24.24 16.49 -55.06
CA SER A 12 24.21 15.22 -54.30
C SER A 12 25.13 15.26 -53.07
N LEU A 13 26.29 15.91 -53.13
CA LEU A 13 27.19 16.08 -51.98
C LEU A 13 26.61 17.02 -50.91
N LEU A 14 25.82 18.03 -51.30
CA LEU A 14 25.14 18.92 -50.36
C LEU A 14 24.00 18.22 -49.61
N ILE A 15 23.34 17.22 -50.20
CA ILE A 15 22.29 16.43 -49.56
C ILE A 15 22.88 15.47 -48.51
N THR A 16 24.11 14.97 -48.71
CA THR A 16 24.78 14.10 -47.75
C THR A 16 25.39 14.85 -46.56
N LEU A 17 25.53 16.18 -46.68
CA LEU A 17 25.94 17.07 -45.59
C LEU A 17 24.72 17.55 -44.76
N GLY A 18 23.54 17.03 -45.05
CA GLY A 18 22.35 17.19 -44.21
C GLY A 18 22.67 16.58 -42.86
N CYS A 19 23.14 17.43 -42.00
CA CYS A 19 23.59 17.21 -40.64
C CYS A 19 22.67 16.33 -39.89
N SER A 20 23.16 15.20 -39.45
CA SER A 20 22.71 14.67 -38.17
C SER A 20 23.29 15.59 -37.07
N VAL A 21 22.80 16.82 -36.96
CA VAL A 21 22.96 17.54 -35.69
C VAL A 21 22.20 16.67 -34.70
N LYS A 22 22.93 15.83 -33.95
CA LYS A 22 22.42 15.27 -32.74
C LYS A 22 22.14 16.49 -31.85
N GLU A 23 20.90 16.93 -31.86
CA GLU A 23 20.45 17.89 -30.86
C GLU A 23 20.86 17.32 -29.51
N ASN A 24 21.60 18.11 -28.75
CA ASN A 24 21.87 17.76 -27.35
C ASN A 24 20.51 17.83 -26.62
N ARG A 25 19.91 16.66 -26.41
CA ARG A 25 18.61 16.50 -25.76
C ARG A 25 18.73 16.23 -24.25
N ASP A 26 19.94 16.33 -23.70
CA ASP A 26 20.17 16.07 -22.28
C ASP A 26 19.35 17.01 -21.38
N GLY A 27 19.00 18.19 -21.86
CA GLY A 27 18.12 19.14 -21.16
C GLY A 27 16.61 19.02 -21.48
N CYS A 28 16.21 18.09 -22.38
CA CYS A 28 14.79 17.92 -22.69
C CYS A 28 14.14 17.03 -21.62
N PRO A 29 12.93 17.37 -21.15
CA PRO A 29 12.22 16.52 -20.19
C PRO A 29 11.86 15.15 -20.81
N CYS A 30 11.73 14.16 -19.96
CA CYS A 30 11.07 12.90 -20.29
C CYS A 30 9.58 13.04 -20.05
N ARG A 31 8.75 12.48 -20.91
CA ARG A 31 7.30 12.47 -20.73
C ARG A 31 6.85 11.20 -20.06
N LEU A 32 6.41 11.31 -18.81
CA LEU A 32 5.84 10.22 -18.05
C LEU A 32 4.36 10.07 -18.37
N PHE A 33 3.96 8.87 -18.78
CA PHE A 33 2.57 8.46 -18.98
C PHE A 33 2.20 7.44 -17.92
N LEU A 34 1.23 7.79 -17.07
CA LEU A 34 0.67 6.86 -16.08
C LEU A 34 -0.70 6.41 -16.57
N ASP A 35 -0.83 5.12 -16.88
CA ASP A 35 -2.12 4.49 -17.19
C ASP A 35 -2.87 4.23 -15.88
N MET A 36 -4.00 4.91 -15.72
CA MET A 36 -4.85 4.87 -14.54
C MET A 36 -6.19 4.16 -14.80
N THR A 37 -6.33 3.46 -15.91
CA THR A 37 -7.58 2.80 -16.30
C THR A 37 -8.06 1.73 -15.33
N SER A 38 -7.14 1.20 -14.49
CA SER A 38 -7.45 0.19 -13.48
C SER A 38 -7.91 0.76 -12.14
N LEU A 39 -7.97 2.10 -11.98
CA LEU A 39 -8.38 2.73 -10.74
C LEU A 39 -9.90 2.80 -10.61
N ASP A 40 -10.42 2.42 -9.46
CA ASP A 40 -11.83 2.55 -9.12
C ASP A 40 -12.11 3.92 -8.51
N MET A 41 -12.70 4.81 -9.33
CA MET A 41 -13.03 6.17 -8.91
C MET A 41 -14.19 6.25 -7.91
N VAL A 42 -15.06 5.25 -7.89
CA VAL A 42 -16.26 5.27 -7.02
C VAL A 42 -15.87 4.95 -5.58
N ASP A 43 -15.10 3.89 -5.39
CA ASP A 43 -14.79 3.37 -4.06
C ASP A 43 -13.45 3.88 -3.49
N GLN A 44 -12.53 4.33 -4.36
CA GLN A 44 -11.16 4.63 -3.97
C GLN A 44 -10.76 6.11 -4.08
N SER A 45 -11.59 7.00 -4.65
CA SER A 45 -11.23 8.42 -4.76
C SER A 45 -11.38 9.18 -3.42
N PRO A 46 -10.66 10.30 -3.20
CA PRO A 46 -9.67 10.88 -4.12
C PRO A 46 -8.34 10.15 -4.10
N PHE A 47 -7.59 10.24 -5.20
CA PHE A 47 -6.22 9.76 -5.27
C PHE A 47 -5.24 10.91 -5.06
N LYS A 48 -4.18 10.65 -4.29
CA LYS A 48 -3.01 11.53 -4.21
C LYS A 48 -1.92 10.96 -5.10
N LEU A 49 -1.43 11.75 -6.05
CA LEU A 49 -0.29 11.40 -6.91
C LEU A 49 0.90 12.25 -6.50
N ASP A 50 1.99 11.60 -6.13
CA ASP A 50 3.27 12.21 -5.81
C ASP A 50 4.35 11.62 -6.74
N ILE A 51 5.12 12.49 -7.41
CA ILE A 51 6.27 12.10 -8.23
C ILE A 51 7.46 12.89 -7.70
N MET A 52 8.50 12.19 -7.34
CA MET A 52 9.75 12.76 -6.83
C MET A 52 10.91 12.25 -7.66
N SER A 53 11.90 13.10 -7.93
CA SER A 53 13.11 12.71 -8.65
C SER A 53 14.36 12.81 -7.79
N ASP A 54 15.43 12.16 -8.22
CA ASP A 54 16.72 12.20 -7.54
C ASP A 54 17.37 13.59 -7.55
N ASP A 55 17.01 14.45 -8.51
CA ASP A 55 17.52 15.81 -8.64
C ASP A 55 16.67 16.87 -7.94
N GLY A 56 15.63 16.43 -7.19
CA GLY A 56 14.79 17.31 -6.36
C GLY A 56 13.54 17.86 -7.05
N PHE A 57 13.17 17.35 -8.24
CA PHE A 57 11.87 17.66 -8.82
C PHE A 57 10.76 17.02 -8.00
N GLU A 58 9.67 17.76 -7.78
CA GLU A 58 8.46 17.28 -7.14
C GLU A 58 7.23 17.67 -7.95
N TYR A 59 6.33 16.72 -8.15
CA TYR A 59 5.01 16.94 -8.70
C TYR A 59 3.97 16.29 -7.79
N LYS A 60 2.95 17.07 -7.40
CA LYS A 60 1.88 16.59 -6.52
C LYS A 60 0.52 16.94 -7.12
N ALA A 61 -0.38 15.99 -7.14
CA ALA A 61 -1.75 16.19 -7.62
C ALA A 61 -2.75 15.41 -6.77
N VAL A 62 -3.95 15.99 -6.64
CA VAL A 62 -5.11 15.28 -6.09
C VAL A 62 -6.09 15.05 -7.25
N LEU A 63 -6.36 13.78 -7.51
CA LEU A 63 -7.26 13.35 -8.58
C LEU A 63 -8.59 12.93 -7.95
N ASN A 64 -9.66 13.54 -8.39
CA ASN A 64 -11.04 13.25 -8.00
C ASN A 64 -11.90 13.00 -9.25
N VAL A 65 -13.16 12.66 -9.05
CA VAL A 65 -14.11 12.35 -10.14
C VAL A 65 -14.15 13.45 -11.22
N GLU A 66 -13.94 14.73 -10.84
CA GLU A 66 -14.08 15.87 -11.76
C GLU A 66 -12.86 16.06 -12.67
N ASN A 67 -11.64 15.73 -12.16
CA ASN A 67 -10.37 15.98 -12.87
C ASN A 67 -9.64 14.70 -13.30
N PHE A 68 -10.21 13.54 -13.02
CA PHE A 68 -9.63 12.26 -13.39
C PHE A 68 -9.56 12.05 -14.89
N LYS A 69 -8.49 11.44 -15.33
CA LYS A 69 -8.28 10.97 -16.70
C LYS A 69 -7.64 9.59 -16.66
N ASP A 70 -8.02 8.75 -17.59
CA ASP A 70 -7.45 7.39 -17.75
C ASP A 70 -5.93 7.39 -17.95
N THR A 71 -5.37 8.50 -18.39
CA THR A 71 -3.92 8.69 -18.53
C THR A 71 -3.52 10.03 -17.95
N CYS A 72 -2.62 9.99 -16.96
CA CYS A 72 -1.94 11.18 -16.46
C CYS A 72 -0.61 11.36 -17.19
N VAL A 73 -0.36 12.57 -17.67
CA VAL A 73 0.86 12.90 -18.42
C VAL A 73 1.60 14.02 -17.69
N VAL A 74 2.87 13.76 -17.33
CA VAL A 74 3.73 14.73 -16.63
C VAL A 74 5.09 14.80 -17.31
N ASP A 75 5.56 16.01 -17.58
CA ASP A 75 6.95 16.21 -18.03
C ASP A 75 7.87 16.19 -16.81
N VAL A 76 8.83 15.26 -16.79
CA VAL A 76 9.72 14.98 -15.65
C VAL A 76 11.19 15.07 -16.09
N PRO A 77 12.14 15.33 -15.18
CA PRO A 77 13.56 15.30 -15.51
C PRO A 77 14.00 13.87 -15.91
N ARG A 78 15.12 13.79 -16.67
CA ARG A 78 15.70 12.52 -17.10
C ARG A 78 16.59 11.94 -16.02
N THR A 79 15.97 11.35 -15.00
CA THR A 79 16.62 10.76 -13.84
C THR A 79 15.74 9.68 -13.24
N GLY A 80 16.18 9.06 -12.16
CA GLY A 80 15.34 8.16 -11.41
C GLY A 80 14.15 8.88 -10.74
N LEU A 81 12.99 8.28 -10.82
CA LEU A 81 11.72 8.80 -10.30
C LEU A 81 11.12 7.83 -9.29
N ASP A 82 10.68 8.34 -8.15
CA ASP A 82 9.75 7.64 -7.26
C ASP A 82 8.35 8.13 -7.54
N VAL A 83 7.48 7.22 -7.98
CA VAL A 83 6.07 7.50 -8.32
C VAL A 83 5.17 6.83 -7.31
N MET A 84 4.31 7.61 -6.66
CA MET A 84 3.38 7.17 -5.64
C MET A 84 1.96 7.55 -5.97
N VAL A 85 1.03 6.61 -5.83
CA VAL A 85 -0.41 6.89 -5.86
C VAL A 85 -1.04 6.29 -4.61
N TRP A 86 -1.77 7.12 -3.88
CA TRP A 86 -2.45 6.76 -2.66
C TRP A 86 -3.96 6.92 -2.80
N SER A 87 -4.70 5.99 -2.18
CA SER A 87 -6.12 6.13 -1.95
C SER A 87 -6.43 5.76 -0.50
N GLY A 88 -7.36 6.48 0.13
CA GLY A 88 -7.68 6.28 1.53
C GLY A 88 -6.72 7.01 2.48
N GLY A 89 -6.50 6.44 3.68
CA GLY A 89 -5.62 7.04 4.70
C GLY A 89 -6.28 8.18 5.50
N GLY A 90 -7.30 8.83 4.97
CA GLY A 90 -8.08 9.85 5.66
C GLY A 90 -7.23 11.00 6.21
N SER A 91 -7.57 11.45 7.43
CA SER A 91 -6.87 12.54 8.12
C SER A 91 -5.51 12.15 8.71
N PHE A 92 -5.11 10.88 8.61
CA PHE A 92 -3.82 10.39 9.14
C PHE A 92 -2.70 10.48 8.12
N MET A 93 -3.01 10.93 6.89
CA MET A 93 -2.06 11.10 5.81
C MET A 93 -1.58 12.55 5.73
N ASP A 94 -0.27 12.76 5.72
CA ASP A 94 0.39 14.04 5.49
C ASP A 94 1.44 13.96 4.36
N GLU A 95 2.39 14.89 4.32
CA GLU A 95 3.48 14.94 3.35
C GLU A 95 4.59 13.91 3.59
N ASN A 96 4.64 13.32 4.78
CA ASN A 96 5.62 12.31 5.18
C ASN A 96 5.10 10.88 5.02
N GLY A 97 3.83 10.73 4.66
CA GLY A 97 3.16 9.44 4.50
C GLY A 97 1.92 9.32 5.37
N LEU A 98 1.67 8.12 5.89
CA LEU A 98 0.53 7.83 6.77
C LEU A 98 1.03 7.46 8.15
N THR A 99 0.53 8.15 9.17
CA THR A 99 0.82 7.83 10.59
C THR A 99 -0.47 7.58 11.35
N ILE A 100 -0.63 6.36 11.87
CA ILE A 100 -1.80 5.94 12.65
C ILE A 100 -1.53 6.29 14.12
N PRO A 101 -2.36 7.13 14.75
CA PRO A 101 -2.22 7.45 16.16
C PRO A 101 -2.45 6.22 17.03
N PHE A 102 -1.75 6.15 18.16
CA PHE A 102 -1.95 5.11 19.16
C PHE A 102 -3.43 5.03 19.59
N GLY A 103 -3.98 3.83 19.70
CA GLY A 103 -5.38 3.58 20.05
C GLY A 103 -6.36 3.77 18.90
N ARG A 104 -5.89 3.92 17.64
CA ARG A 104 -6.76 4.10 16.48
C ARG A 104 -6.58 2.97 15.48
N ASP A 105 -7.69 2.60 14.82
CA ASP A 105 -7.66 1.72 13.67
C ASP A 105 -6.89 2.33 12.50
N CYS A 106 -6.26 1.47 11.70
CA CYS A 106 -5.76 1.86 10.40
C CYS A 106 -6.94 2.22 9.50
N PRO A 107 -6.97 3.39 8.87
CA PRO A 107 -7.95 3.64 7.83
C PRO A 107 -7.66 2.74 6.63
N PRO A 108 -8.68 2.30 5.87
CA PRO A 108 -8.45 1.62 4.60
C PRO A 108 -7.49 2.42 3.73
N VAL A 109 -6.40 1.79 3.26
CA VAL A 109 -5.37 2.43 2.45
C VAL A 109 -4.92 1.53 1.32
N TYR A 110 -4.89 2.11 0.12
CA TYR A 110 -4.39 1.48 -1.09
C TYR A 110 -3.21 2.27 -1.61
N ILE A 111 -2.14 1.59 -1.98
CA ILE A 111 -0.88 2.22 -2.37
C ILE A 111 -0.38 1.59 -3.67
N TYR A 112 0.03 2.44 -4.60
CA TYR A 112 0.92 2.10 -5.69
C TYR A 112 2.25 2.82 -5.46
N SER A 113 3.36 2.11 -5.64
CA SER A 113 4.71 2.62 -5.51
C SER A 113 5.57 2.02 -6.58
N ALA A 114 6.26 2.86 -7.36
CA ALA A 114 7.20 2.42 -8.37
C ALA A 114 8.44 3.31 -8.41
N ARG A 115 9.59 2.67 -8.63
CA ARG A 115 10.82 3.35 -9.01
C ARG A 115 10.99 3.21 -10.53
N LEU A 116 11.04 4.33 -11.25
CA LEU A 116 11.13 4.40 -12.69
C LEU A 116 12.42 5.10 -13.12
N GLU A 117 13.04 4.62 -14.21
CA GLU A 117 14.22 5.27 -14.80
C GLU A 117 13.80 6.05 -16.05
N ALA A 118 13.78 7.37 -15.94
CA ALA A 118 13.34 8.28 -17.01
C ALA A 118 14.51 8.72 -17.88
N ASP A 119 15.19 7.78 -18.54
CA ASP A 119 16.36 8.03 -19.37
C ASP A 119 16.04 8.38 -20.84
N GLY A 120 14.80 8.09 -21.29
CA GLY A 120 14.32 8.26 -22.65
C GLY A 120 13.55 9.56 -22.90
N GLU A 121 12.90 9.64 -24.07
CA GLU A 121 11.97 10.75 -24.42
C GLU A 121 10.62 10.57 -23.74
N SER A 122 10.24 9.33 -23.44
CA SER A 122 9.02 8.99 -22.74
C SER A 122 9.18 7.68 -21.96
N ILE A 123 8.38 7.56 -20.92
CA ILE A 123 8.24 6.35 -20.10
C ILE A 123 6.75 6.15 -19.80
N CYS A 124 6.33 4.88 -19.74
CA CYS A 124 4.95 4.51 -19.44
C CYS A 124 4.93 3.52 -18.27
N ASP A 125 3.98 3.69 -17.37
CA ASP A 125 3.70 2.68 -16.35
C ASP A 125 2.21 2.58 -16.07
N VAL A 126 1.78 1.43 -15.51
CA VAL A 126 0.38 1.14 -15.20
C VAL A 126 0.18 1.20 -13.70
N VAL A 127 -0.63 2.14 -13.26
CA VAL A 127 -0.94 2.33 -11.85
C VAL A 127 -1.90 1.24 -11.38
N LYS A 128 -1.43 0.38 -10.46
CA LYS A 128 -2.24 -0.65 -9.81
C LYS A 128 -2.17 -0.47 -8.30
N LEU A 129 -3.21 0.08 -7.72
CA LEU A 129 -3.32 0.21 -6.28
C LEU A 129 -3.36 -1.17 -5.62
N ARG A 130 -2.66 -1.30 -4.51
CA ARG A 130 -2.58 -2.53 -3.70
C ARG A 130 -3.16 -2.29 -2.33
N LYS A 131 -3.92 -3.24 -1.83
CA LYS A 131 -4.51 -3.21 -0.49
C LYS A 131 -3.41 -3.38 0.56
N ASN A 132 -3.18 -2.31 1.36
CA ASN A 132 -2.13 -2.28 2.37
C ASN A 132 -2.64 -2.34 3.81
N TYR A 133 -3.85 -2.82 4.00
CA TYR A 133 -4.47 -3.08 5.29
C TYR A 133 -5.11 -4.47 5.32
N CYS A 134 -5.31 -4.99 6.51
CA CYS A 134 -6.00 -6.25 6.77
C CYS A 134 -7.15 -6.00 7.74
N LEU A 135 -8.34 -6.50 7.44
CA LEU A 135 -9.41 -6.57 8.39
C LEU A 135 -9.27 -7.87 9.19
N LEU A 136 -9.06 -7.74 10.49
CA LEU A 136 -9.06 -8.85 11.43
C LEU A 136 -10.40 -8.87 12.16
N SER A 137 -11.25 -9.81 11.82
CA SER A 137 -12.55 -10.02 12.48
C SER A 137 -12.39 -11.09 13.56
N VAL A 138 -12.66 -10.74 14.81
CA VAL A 138 -12.55 -11.63 15.96
C VAL A 138 -13.94 -11.88 16.52
N SER A 139 -14.41 -13.13 16.44
CA SER A 139 -15.66 -13.58 17.06
C SER A 139 -15.36 -14.28 18.38
N ILE A 140 -16.17 -14.02 19.40
CA ILE A 140 -15.96 -14.55 20.75
C ILE A 140 -17.11 -15.49 21.10
N GLU A 141 -16.77 -16.73 21.44
CA GLU A 141 -17.64 -17.66 22.11
C GLU A 141 -17.41 -17.52 23.62
N GLU A 142 -18.45 -17.52 24.43
CA GLU A 142 -18.42 -17.22 25.87
C GLU A 142 -18.05 -15.75 26.17
N PRO A 143 -18.79 -14.76 25.65
CA PRO A 143 -18.43 -13.34 25.76
C PRO A 143 -18.38 -12.80 27.19
N ASP A 144 -19.07 -13.43 28.15
CA ASP A 144 -19.06 -13.03 29.58
C ASP A 144 -17.68 -13.18 30.23
N ALA A 145 -16.78 -13.95 29.61
CA ALA A 145 -15.42 -14.13 30.07
C ALA A 145 -14.48 -12.97 29.64
N VAL A 146 -14.89 -12.13 28.71
CA VAL A 146 -14.00 -11.12 28.09
C VAL A 146 -14.61 -9.72 28.20
N ILE A 147 -13.78 -8.75 28.61
CA ILE A 147 -14.16 -7.32 28.69
C ILE A 147 -13.73 -6.55 27.44
N SER A 148 -12.48 -6.77 26.99
CA SER A 148 -11.93 -6.04 25.85
C SER A 148 -10.86 -6.83 25.12
N LEU A 149 -10.64 -6.46 23.86
CA LEU A 149 -9.56 -6.93 23.02
C LEU A 149 -8.65 -5.77 22.65
N THR A 150 -7.34 -6.01 22.64
CA THR A 150 -6.34 -5.06 22.10
C THR A 150 -5.43 -5.77 21.12
N VAL A 151 -5.29 -5.23 19.93
CA VAL A 151 -4.32 -5.70 18.94
C VAL A 151 -3.13 -4.75 18.94
N ARG A 152 -1.92 -5.30 19.07
CA ARG A 152 -0.66 -4.54 19.02
C ARG A 152 0.23 -5.06 17.91
N GLY A 153 0.96 -4.14 17.24
CA GLY A 153 1.90 -4.46 16.17
C GLY A 153 3.10 -3.52 16.17
N GLY A 154 4.06 -3.80 15.32
CA GLY A 154 5.31 -3.03 15.24
C GLY A 154 5.33 -1.99 14.12
N VAL A 155 4.25 -1.86 13.34
CA VAL A 155 4.14 -0.89 12.24
C VAL A 155 2.90 -0.04 12.45
N SER A 156 3.08 1.28 12.58
CA SER A 156 1.99 2.24 12.80
C SER A 156 1.72 3.14 11.60
N GLY A 157 2.16 2.76 10.39
CA GLY A 157 1.90 3.56 9.20
C GLY A 157 2.77 3.21 8.01
N PHE A 158 2.93 4.18 7.12
CA PHE A 158 3.70 4.06 5.89
C PHE A 158 4.49 5.35 5.66
N ASP A 159 5.74 5.23 5.24
CA ASP A 159 6.55 6.37 4.83
C ASP A 159 6.06 7.00 3.51
N LYS A 160 6.67 8.10 3.10
CA LYS A 160 6.33 8.79 1.86
C LYS A 160 6.52 7.95 0.58
N LEU A 161 7.25 6.84 0.65
CA LEU A 161 7.42 5.87 -0.43
C LEU A 161 6.47 4.68 -0.31
N GLY A 162 5.48 4.73 0.60
CA GLY A 162 4.50 3.68 0.79
C GLY A 162 5.02 2.42 1.47
N LYS A 163 6.22 2.47 2.05
CA LYS A 163 6.79 1.35 2.78
C LYS A 163 6.26 1.35 4.21
N PRO A 164 5.90 0.17 4.76
CA PRO A 164 5.53 0.06 6.16
C PRO A 164 6.57 0.69 7.07
N SER A 165 6.15 1.57 7.96
CA SER A 165 7.04 2.36 8.81
C SER A 165 6.36 2.72 10.13
N GLY A 166 7.07 3.48 10.95
CA GLY A 166 6.60 3.91 12.25
C GLY A 166 7.03 2.96 13.35
N GLY A 167 6.35 3.08 14.48
CA GLY A 167 6.65 2.35 15.70
C GLY A 167 5.49 1.47 16.15
N GLU A 168 5.21 1.50 17.44
CA GLU A 168 4.15 0.69 18.03
C GLU A 168 2.77 1.09 17.50
N PHE A 169 2.04 0.11 16.97
CA PHE A 169 0.63 0.18 16.63
C PHE A 169 -0.18 -0.45 17.76
N SER A 170 -1.27 0.17 18.16
CA SER A 170 -2.20 -0.41 19.11
C SER A 170 -3.61 0.07 18.84
N VAL A 171 -4.56 -0.86 18.86
CA VAL A 171 -5.99 -0.58 18.75
C VAL A 171 -6.75 -1.46 19.72
N PHE A 172 -7.77 -0.93 20.37
CA PHE A 172 -8.59 -1.69 21.31
C PHE A 172 -10.07 -1.53 21.03
N SER A 173 -10.84 -2.51 21.48
CA SER A 173 -12.31 -2.46 21.50
C SER A 173 -12.85 -3.18 22.72
N ASP A 174 -13.88 -2.60 23.32
CA ASP A 174 -14.68 -3.28 24.32
C ASP A 174 -15.55 -4.36 23.68
N VAL A 175 -15.76 -5.46 24.39
CA VAL A 175 -16.61 -6.56 23.95
C VAL A 175 -18.05 -6.26 24.38
N ALA A 176 -18.95 -6.17 23.40
CA ALA A 176 -20.37 -6.04 23.69
C ALA A 176 -20.90 -7.34 24.33
N HIS A 177 -21.74 -7.22 25.37
CA HIS A 177 -22.42 -8.36 26.01
C HIS A 177 -23.61 -8.83 25.15
N GLU A 178 -23.29 -9.22 23.92
CA GLU A 178 -24.23 -9.80 22.95
C GLU A 178 -23.94 -11.29 22.78
N SER A 179 -24.92 -12.03 22.30
CA SER A 179 -24.67 -13.43 21.91
C SER A 179 -23.76 -13.46 20.67
N TYR A 180 -22.55 -13.98 20.81
CA TYR A 180 -21.54 -14.09 19.73
C TYR A 180 -21.05 -12.75 19.17
N PRO A 181 -20.47 -11.86 19.99
CA PRO A 181 -19.94 -10.60 19.51
C PRO A 181 -18.81 -10.83 18.51
N SER A 182 -18.80 -10.00 17.47
CA SER A 182 -17.72 -9.98 16.50
C SER A 182 -17.15 -8.56 16.43
N ILE A 183 -15.84 -8.43 16.61
CA ILE A 183 -15.10 -7.18 16.58
C ILE A 183 -14.18 -7.22 15.38
N THR A 184 -14.18 -6.15 14.58
CA THR A 184 -13.28 -6.03 13.43
C THR A 184 -12.29 -4.91 13.67
N PHE A 185 -11.01 -5.25 13.60
CA PHE A 185 -9.88 -4.33 13.63
C PHE A 185 -9.32 -4.14 12.23
N CYS A 186 -8.98 -2.91 11.89
CA CYS A 186 -8.25 -2.61 10.67
C CYS A 186 -6.77 -2.41 11.00
N LEU A 187 -5.93 -3.32 10.51
CA LEU A 187 -4.50 -3.38 10.78
C LEU A 187 -3.72 -2.85 9.57
N PRO A 188 -2.71 -1.99 9.73
CA PRO A 188 -1.79 -1.68 8.64
C PRO A 188 -0.97 -2.91 8.27
N ARG A 189 -0.46 -2.97 7.03
CA ARG A 189 0.52 -3.99 6.64
C ARG A 189 1.65 -4.02 7.66
N GLN A 190 1.85 -5.20 8.26
CA GLN A 190 2.98 -5.45 9.13
C GLN A 190 4.14 -6.03 8.30
N ASN A 191 5.34 -5.77 8.73
CA ASN A 191 6.51 -6.47 8.21
C ASN A 191 6.72 -7.77 9.03
N GLU A 192 7.96 -8.11 9.31
CA GLU A 192 8.33 -9.20 10.21
C GLU A 192 8.11 -8.85 11.70
N ALA A 193 7.52 -7.69 11.99
CA ALA A 193 7.27 -7.26 13.35
C ALA A 193 6.20 -8.13 14.02
N PRO A 194 6.39 -8.51 15.29
CA PRO A 194 5.43 -9.34 16.00
C PRO A 194 4.10 -8.60 16.19
N ILE A 195 3.00 -9.35 16.06
CA ILE A 195 1.65 -8.91 16.35
C ILE A 195 1.13 -9.71 17.54
N TYR A 196 0.49 -9.03 18.47
CA TYR A 196 -0.09 -9.61 19.66
C TYR A 196 -1.57 -9.29 19.77
N LEU A 197 -2.34 -10.23 20.29
CA LEU A 197 -3.70 -10.03 20.74
C LEU A 197 -3.72 -10.12 22.27
N ASP A 198 -4.03 -9.02 22.93
CA ASP A 198 -4.28 -8.99 24.37
C ASP A 198 -5.78 -9.11 24.62
N VAL A 199 -6.17 -10.04 25.45
CA VAL A 199 -7.54 -10.28 25.87
C VAL A 199 -7.65 -9.93 27.35
N THR A 200 -8.49 -8.94 27.68
CA THR A 200 -8.79 -8.60 29.08
C THR A 200 -10.01 -9.39 29.51
N GLU A 201 -9.83 -10.27 30.52
CA GLU A 201 -10.88 -11.08 31.06
C GLU A 201 -11.73 -10.35 32.10
N SER A 202 -12.90 -10.90 32.43
CA SER A 202 -13.84 -10.33 33.39
C SER A 202 -13.31 -10.23 34.83
N ASP A 203 -12.28 -11.02 35.16
CA ASP A 203 -11.56 -10.94 36.45
C ASP A 203 -10.41 -9.94 36.44
N GLY A 204 -10.20 -9.20 35.34
CA GLY A 204 -9.13 -8.21 35.16
C GLY A 204 -7.78 -8.77 34.73
N ARG A 205 -7.66 -10.09 34.50
CA ARG A 205 -6.44 -10.68 33.92
C ARG A 205 -6.31 -10.27 32.47
N ILE A 206 -5.07 -10.07 32.02
CA ILE A 206 -4.73 -9.85 30.61
C ILE A 206 -3.97 -11.09 30.13
N ARG A 207 -4.48 -11.69 29.07
CA ARG A 207 -3.77 -12.75 28.33
C ARG A 207 -3.26 -12.22 27.03
N THR A 208 -2.00 -12.47 26.75
CA THR A 208 -1.36 -12.08 25.48
C THR A 208 -1.14 -13.30 24.61
N PHE A 209 -1.68 -13.26 23.41
CA PHE A 209 -1.52 -14.27 22.39
C PHE A 209 -0.56 -13.77 21.30
N PRO A 210 0.47 -14.55 20.91
CA PRO A 210 1.39 -14.20 19.83
C PRO A 210 0.69 -14.40 18.47
N LEU A 211 -0.16 -13.46 18.09
CA LEU A 211 -0.96 -13.54 16.87
C LEU A 211 -0.10 -13.72 15.62
N HIS A 212 1.11 -13.14 15.62
CA HIS A 212 2.07 -13.29 14.53
C HIS A 212 2.37 -14.77 14.23
N ASP A 213 2.64 -15.55 15.26
CA ASP A 213 3.00 -16.97 15.10
C ASP A 213 1.81 -17.77 14.54
N TYR A 214 0.61 -17.50 15.05
CA TYR A 214 -0.61 -18.22 14.64
C TYR A 214 -1.00 -17.92 13.18
N ILE A 215 -0.96 -16.65 12.77
CA ILE A 215 -1.28 -16.30 11.38
C ILE A 215 -0.18 -16.76 10.42
N ALA A 216 1.09 -16.84 10.86
CA ALA A 216 2.18 -17.38 10.06
C ALA A 216 2.02 -18.90 9.87
N GLU A 217 1.63 -19.64 10.94
CA GLU A 217 1.30 -21.08 10.87
C GLU A 217 0.12 -21.34 9.93
N PHE A 218 -0.86 -20.43 9.88
CA PHE A 218 -1.97 -20.45 8.94
C PHE A 218 -1.55 -20.15 7.49
N GLY A 219 -0.28 -19.77 7.25
CA GLY A 219 0.24 -19.43 5.93
C GLY A 219 -0.09 -18.03 5.46
N TYR A 220 -0.47 -17.12 6.36
CA TYR A 220 -0.70 -15.73 6.02
C TYR A 220 0.63 -15.02 5.70
N ASP A 221 0.64 -14.31 4.59
CA ASP A 221 1.84 -13.67 4.05
C ASP A 221 1.65 -12.16 3.90
N TRP A 222 2.32 -11.38 4.75
CA TRP A 222 2.33 -9.92 4.72
C TRP A 222 3.04 -9.34 3.50
N SER A 223 3.81 -10.14 2.75
CA SER A 223 4.50 -9.71 1.53
C SER A 223 3.63 -9.72 0.29
N LYS A 224 2.45 -10.36 0.34
CA LYS A 224 1.52 -10.39 -0.80
C LYS A 224 1.17 -8.97 -1.26
N PRO A 225 1.05 -8.73 -2.57
CA PRO A 225 0.69 -7.41 -3.10
C PRO A 225 -0.60 -6.87 -2.48
N ASP A 226 -1.65 -7.68 -2.45
CA ASP A 226 -2.92 -7.37 -1.81
C ASP A 226 -3.11 -8.24 -0.58
N LEU A 227 -3.35 -7.63 0.58
CA LEU A 227 -3.55 -8.36 1.82
C LEU A 227 -4.95 -8.96 1.89
N ASN A 228 -5.01 -10.21 2.31
CA ASN A 228 -6.27 -10.86 2.65
C ASN A 228 -6.78 -10.40 4.01
N ASP A 229 -8.09 -10.55 4.24
CA ASP A 229 -8.69 -10.36 5.54
C ASP A 229 -8.61 -11.67 6.34
N LEU A 230 -8.61 -11.54 7.67
CA LEU A 230 -8.49 -12.65 8.62
C LEU A 230 -9.77 -12.76 9.46
N ASN A 231 -10.25 -13.98 9.63
CA ASN A 231 -11.32 -14.28 10.56
C ASN A 231 -10.80 -15.20 11.66
N MET A 232 -11.05 -14.82 12.89
CA MET A 232 -10.63 -15.54 14.09
C MET A 232 -11.82 -15.80 15.00
N ILE A 233 -11.86 -16.97 15.63
CA ILE A 233 -12.83 -17.30 16.67
C ILE A 233 -12.03 -17.61 17.94
N LEU A 234 -12.40 -16.96 19.01
CA LEU A 234 -11.90 -17.23 20.36
C LEU A 234 -12.95 -17.99 21.14
N ASN A 235 -12.63 -19.20 21.57
CA ASN A 235 -13.48 -20.03 22.44
C ASN A 235 -12.81 -20.17 23.79
N PHE A 236 -13.43 -19.60 24.83
CA PHE A 236 -12.94 -19.62 26.19
C PHE A 236 -13.54 -20.83 26.94
N THR A 237 -12.68 -21.74 27.42
CA THR A 237 -13.06 -22.88 28.24
C THR A 237 -12.44 -22.74 29.63
N PRO A 238 -12.95 -23.47 30.64
CA PRO A 238 -12.35 -23.42 31.98
C PRO A 238 -10.87 -23.86 32.05
N VAL A 239 -10.40 -24.56 31.03
CA VAL A 239 -9.04 -25.15 30.99
C VAL A 239 -8.13 -24.51 29.96
N GLY A 240 -8.65 -23.61 29.12
CA GLY A 240 -7.86 -23.01 28.05
C GLY A 240 -8.65 -22.11 27.10
N VAL A 241 -7.96 -21.62 26.07
CA VAL A 241 -8.55 -20.88 24.98
C VAL A 241 -8.24 -21.62 23.69
N THR A 242 -9.28 -21.93 22.91
CA THR A 242 -9.11 -22.43 21.56
C THR A 242 -9.20 -21.24 20.59
N ILE A 243 -8.19 -21.09 19.75
CA ILE A 243 -8.13 -20.07 18.70
C ILE A 243 -8.33 -20.77 17.37
N THR A 244 -9.36 -20.38 16.64
CA THR A 244 -9.60 -20.89 15.28
C THR A 244 -9.40 -19.75 14.30
N ILE A 245 -8.51 -19.92 13.32
CA ILE A 245 -8.30 -18.98 12.21
C ILE A 245 -8.91 -19.60 10.95
N LYS A 246 -9.71 -18.84 10.26
CA LYS A 246 -10.41 -19.29 9.05
C LYS A 246 -10.13 -18.38 7.88
N SER A 247 -9.95 -19.00 6.72
CA SER A 247 -10.05 -18.37 5.42
C SER A 247 -11.18 -19.02 4.61
N TRP A 248 -11.30 -18.62 3.38
CA TRP A 248 -12.27 -19.19 2.46
C TRP A 248 -12.02 -20.68 2.14
N GLU A 249 -10.75 -21.15 2.24
CA GLU A 249 -10.32 -22.49 1.84
C GLU A 249 -9.74 -23.32 2.99
N GLU A 250 -9.29 -22.69 4.09
CA GLU A 250 -8.51 -23.32 5.15
C GLU A 250 -8.99 -22.93 6.55
N GLU A 251 -8.81 -23.83 7.50
CA GLU A 251 -9.09 -23.62 8.92
C GLU A 251 -7.91 -24.16 9.74
N LEU A 252 -7.40 -23.35 10.67
CA LEU A 252 -6.39 -23.73 11.66
C LEU A 252 -6.98 -23.63 13.06
N ILE A 253 -6.84 -24.67 13.85
CA ILE A 253 -7.30 -24.74 15.24
C ILE A 253 -6.08 -24.86 16.15
N ILE A 254 -5.94 -23.94 17.10
CA ILE A 254 -4.86 -23.88 18.06
C ILE A 254 -5.44 -23.94 19.48
N ASP A 255 -5.07 -24.95 20.24
CA ASP A 255 -5.45 -25.08 21.66
C ASP A 255 -4.35 -24.50 22.53
N VAL A 256 -4.68 -23.43 23.26
CA VAL A 256 -3.80 -22.83 24.26
C VAL A 256 -4.22 -23.28 25.63
N VAL A 257 -3.48 -24.26 26.19
CA VAL A 257 -3.68 -24.74 27.54
C VAL A 257 -3.15 -23.69 28.52
N ILE A 258 -3.93 -23.40 29.54
CA ILE A 258 -3.66 -22.36 30.55
C ILE A 258 -3.14 -22.96 31.83
#